data_55efd2e5bf798abb1e92da1e6e17392a
#
_entry.id   55efd2e5bf798abb1e92da1e6e17392a
#
_cell.length_a   1.000
_cell.length_b   1.000
_cell.length_c   1.000
_cell.angle_alpha   90.00
_cell.angle_beta   90.00
_cell.angle_gamma   90.00
#
_symmetry.space_group_name_H-M   'P 1'
#
loop_
_entity.id
_entity.type
_entity.pdbx_description
1 polymer ?
#
loop_
_entity_poly.entity_id
_entity_poly.type
_entity_poly.pdbx_seq_one_letter_code
_entity_poly.pdbx_strand_id
1 'polypeptide(L)'
;PEEFGLRAARLLEARILALGPERVAAFIGEPVQGAGGVIIPPANYWPQVEAICRKYGILLICDEVICGFGRTGNMWGHETMGVKPDIIAMAKGLSSGYLPISAVAVSDEIVKVMKTGGDFVHGYTYSGHPVSAAVALRNIEIMEREGLIDKVRNETGPYLAKALATLNDHPLVGEARSIGLLGAVEIVADKASGARFGGKEGTAGPLVRDICIANGLMVRGIRDSIVMCPPLIITTAQIDELVGIIRRSLDEALPRLKAIG
;
A
#
# COMPACT_ATOMS: atom_id res chain seq x y z
N PRO A 1 9.56 16.99 3.04
CA PRO A 1 9.38 15.58 2.63
C PRO A 1 10.61 15.02 1.92
N GLU A 2 11.19 15.74 0.96
CA GLU A 2 12.36 15.26 0.18
C GLU A 2 13.59 14.98 1.04
N GLU A 3 13.93 15.88 1.95
CA GLU A 3 15.04 15.67 2.89
C GLU A 3 14.83 14.42 3.76
N PHE A 4 13.58 14.16 4.17
CA PHE A 4 13.23 12.96 4.92
C PHE A 4 13.42 11.69 4.08
N GLY A 5 13.00 11.68 2.82
CA GLY A 5 13.16 10.55 1.91
C GLY A 5 14.64 10.19 1.70
N LEU A 6 15.47 11.18 1.45
CA LEU A 6 16.93 10.99 1.32
C LEU A 6 17.57 10.49 2.62
N ARG A 7 17.17 11.05 3.77
CA ARG A 7 17.66 10.60 5.07
C ARG A 7 17.30 9.15 5.35
N ALA A 8 16.05 8.76 5.07
CA ALA A 8 15.59 7.39 5.25
C ALA A 8 16.36 6.41 4.35
N ALA A 9 16.59 6.76 3.09
CA ALA A 9 17.41 5.95 2.18
C ALA A 9 18.88 5.85 2.64
N ARG A 10 19.47 6.93 3.17
CA ARG A 10 20.83 6.91 3.74
C ARG A 10 20.95 6.00 4.95
N LEU A 11 19.88 5.82 5.74
CA LEU A 11 19.89 4.85 6.83
C LEU A 11 20.02 3.41 6.33
N LEU A 12 19.42 3.09 5.19
CA LEU A 12 19.61 1.80 4.51
C LEU A 12 21.09 1.63 4.13
N GLU A 13 21.69 2.63 3.47
CA GLU A 13 23.10 2.58 3.09
C GLU A 13 24.02 2.40 4.31
N ALA A 14 23.81 3.18 5.36
CA ALA A 14 24.55 3.04 6.60
C ALA A 14 24.43 1.63 7.20
N ARG A 15 23.25 1.02 7.13
CA ARG A 15 23.02 -0.34 7.61
C ARG A 15 23.74 -1.38 6.76
N ILE A 16 23.73 -1.24 5.43
CA ILE A 16 24.47 -2.11 4.51
C ILE A 16 25.97 -2.07 4.83
N LEU A 17 26.52 -0.88 4.97
CA LEU A 17 27.95 -0.70 5.30
C LEU A 17 28.30 -1.30 6.67
N ALA A 18 27.44 -1.14 7.67
CA ALA A 18 27.66 -1.69 9.00
C ALA A 18 27.59 -3.23 9.05
N LEU A 19 26.83 -3.86 8.13
CA LEU A 19 26.74 -5.31 8.03
C LEU A 19 27.85 -5.93 7.18
N GLY A 20 28.43 -5.14 6.26
CA GLY A 20 29.28 -5.59 5.15
C GLY A 20 28.40 -5.85 3.92
N PRO A 21 28.61 -5.10 2.82
CA PRO A 21 27.79 -5.23 1.60
C PRO A 21 27.72 -6.66 1.05
N GLU A 22 28.81 -7.41 1.15
CA GLU A 22 28.94 -8.81 0.73
C GLU A 22 28.04 -9.80 1.52
N ARG A 23 27.48 -9.33 2.66
CA ARG A 23 26.61 -10.11 3.53
C ARG A 23 25.13 -9.77 3.34
N VAL A 24 24.80 -8.81 2.45
CA VAL A 24 23.44 -8.35 2.19
C VAL A 24 23.03 -8.81 0.80
N ALA A 25 22.14 -9.79 0.72
CA ALA A 25 21.69 -10.35 -0.56
C ALA A 25 20.64 -9.46 -1.25
N ALA A 26 19.69 -8.92 -0.48
CA ALA A 26 18.57 -8.18 -1.03
C ALA A 26 18.01 -7.16 -0.02
N PHE A 27 17.35 -6.14 -0.55
CA PHE A 27 16.41 -5.26 0.16
C PHE A 27 14.99 -5.55 -0.34
N ILE A 28 14.04 -5.70 0.58
CA ILE A 28 12.62 -5.87 0.28
C ILE A 28 11.79 -4.74 0.90
N GLY A 29 10.83 -4.20 0.14
CA GLY A 29 9.90 -3.20 0.65
C GLY A 29 8.62 -3.12 -0.18
N GLU A 30 7.56 -2.60 0.44
CA GLU A 30 6.30 -2.27 -0.24
C GLU A 30 6.46 -0.89 -0.92
N PRO A 31 6.06 -0.72 -2.21
CA PRO A 31 6.05 0.60 -2.86
C PRO A 31 5.30 1.66 -2.04
N VAL A 32 4.17 1.27 -1.47
CA VAL A 32 3.42 1.99 -0.43
C VAL A 32 3.14 0.98 0.68
N GLN A 33 3.47 1.30 1.91
CA GLN A 33 3.17 0.41 3.03
C GLN A 33 1.67 0.39 3.29
N GLY A 34 1.00 -0.68 2.84
CA GLY A 34 -0.44 -0.81 2.96
C GLY A 34 -0.90 -1.09 4.40
N ALA A 35 -0.48 -2.23 4.95
CA ALA A 35 -0.81 -2.65 6.31
C ALA A 35 -0.18 -1.78 7.40
N GLY A 36 0.84 -0.99 7.08
CA GLY A 36 1.42 0.02 7.96
C GLY A 36 0.56 1.27 8.17
N GLY A 37 -0.50 1.47 7.37
CA GLY A 37 -1.39 2.62 7.45
C GLY A 37 -1.41 3.48 6.19
N VAL A 38 -1.19 2.89 5.03
CA VAL A 38 -1.04 3.58 3.73
C VAL A 38 0.02 4.67 3.83
N ILE A 39 1.24 4.26 4.18
CA ILE A 39 2.37 5.18 4.26
C ILE A 39 2.95 5.35 2.87
N ILE A 40 2.73 6.52 2.29
CA ILE A 40 3.22 6.91 0.97
C ILE A 40 4.61 7.52 1.14
N PRO A 41 5.68 6.93 0.57
CA PRO A 41 7.02 7.48 0.73
C PRO A 41 7.18 8.77 -0.07
N PRO A 42 8.11 9.67 0.32
CA PRO A 42 8.51 10.80 -0.52
C PRO A 42 9.00 10.33 -1.89
N ALA A 43 8.73 11.12 -2.94
CA ALA A 43 9.01 10.75 -4.33
C ALA A 43 10.47 10.35 -4.62
N ASN A 44 11.42 10.88 -3.86
CA ASN A 44 12.85 10.61 -4.01
C ASN A 44 13.35 9.40 -3.20
N TYR A 45 12.50 8.77 -2.36
CA TYR A 45 12.92 7.65 -1.50
C TYR A 45 13.29 6.41 -2.33
N TRP A 46 12.37 5.91 -3.14
CA TRP A 46 12.56 4.69 -3.90
C TRP A 46 13.67 4.78 -4.96
N PRO A 47 13.77 5.87 -5.75
CA PRO A 47 14.90 6.04 -6.66
C PRO A 47 16.25 6.01 -5.94
N GLN A 48 16.34 6.60 -4.75
CA GLN A 48 17.56 6.55 -3.95
C GLN A 48 17.85 5.15 -3.39
N VAL A 49 16.82 4.42 -2.94
CA VAL A 49 16.96 3.01 -2.51
C VAL A 49 17.47 2.15 -3.67
N GLU A 50 16.90 2.28 -4.85
CA GLU A 50 17.38 1.56 -6.04
C GLU A 50 18.85 1.89 -6.33
N ALA A 51 19.22 3.15 -6.35
CA ALA A 51 20.61 3.57 -6.58
C ALA A 51 21.58 2.94 -5.56
N ILE A 52 21.21 2.87 -4.30
CA ILE A 52 21.98 2.22 -3.24
C ILE A 52 22.10 0.70 -3.51
N CYS A 53 21.00 0.03 -3.82
CA CYS A 53 21.02 -1.40 -4.14
C CYS A 53 21.95 -1.69 -5.32
N ARG A 54 21.84 -0.93 -6.42
CA ARG A 54 22.73 -1.08 -7.60
C ARG A 54 24.19 -0.84 -7.26
N LYS A 55 24.49 0.19 -6.46
CA LYS A 55 25.85 0.53 -6.02
C LYS A 55 26.56 -0.64 -5.31
N TYR A 56 25.84 -1.40 -4.51
CA TYR A 56 26.41 -2.48 -3.71
C TYR A 56 26.10 -3.89 -4.27
N GLY A 57 25.49 -4.01 -5.44
CA GLY A 57 25.14 -5.30 -6.05
C GLY A 57 24.08 -6.07 -5.27
N ILE A 58 23.19 -5.35 -4.56
CA ILE A 58 22.11 -5.92 -3.75
C ILE A 58 20.84 -5.98 -4.59
N LEU A 59 20.12 -7.11 -4.54
CA LEU A 59 18.86 -7.28 -5.24
C LEU A 59 17.77 -6.38 -4.64
N LEU A 60 16.97 -5.75 -5.50
CA LEU A 60 15.81 -4.98 -5.11
C LEU A 60 14.55 -5.83 -5.27
N ILE A 61 13.82 -6.04 -4.18
CA ILE A 61 12.56 -6.78 -4.15
C ILE A 61 11.41 -5.81 -3.83
N CYS A 62 10.42 -5.72 -4.71
CA CYS A 62 9.18 -5.00 -4.44
C CYS A 62 8.10 -5.97 -3.97
N ASP A 63 7.55 -5.74 -2.78
CA ASP A 63 6.35 -6.40 -2.30
C ASP A 63 5.13 -5.69 -2.89
N GLU A 64 4.62 -6.25 -4.00
CA GLU A 64 3.45 -5.76 -4.73
C GLU A 64 2.13 -6.38 -4.28
N VAL A 65 2.15 -7.11 -3.18
CA VAL A 65 0.98 -7.83 -2.65
C VAL A 65 -0.23 -6.91 -2.44
N ILE A 66 0.00 -5.64 -2.07
CA ILE A 66 -1.07 -4.63 -1.95
C ILE A 66 -1.07 -3.66 -3.13
N CYS A 67 0.11 -3.21 -3.57
CA CYS A 67 0.24 -2.14 -4.55
C CYS A 67 0.00 -2.57 -6.00
N GLY A 68 0.21 -3.84 -6.31
CA GLY A 68 0.05 -4.39 -7.65
C GLY A 68 -1.39 -4.44 -8.15
N PHE A 69 -1.52 -4.79 -9.42
CA PHE A 69 -2.80 -4.98 -10.12
C PHE A 69 -3.70 -3.74 -10.12
N GLY A 70 -3.13 -2.59 -10.49
CA GLY A 70 -3.88 -1.36 -10.72
C GLY A 70 -4.15 -0.49 -9.48
N ARG A 71 -3.77 -0.94 -8.29
CA ARG A 71 -4.12 -0.29 -7.03
C ARG A 71 -3.64 1.16 -6.92
N THR A 72 -2.45 1.46 -7.47
CA THR A 72 -1.86 2.80 -7.48
C THR A 72 -2.11 3.61 -8.76
N GLY A 73 -2.89 3.04 -9.71
CA GLY A 73 -3.13 3.62 -11.03
C GLY A 73 -2.16 3.16 -12.13
N ASN A 74 -1.19 2.31 -11.80
CA ASN A 74 -0.35 1.55 -12.73
C ASN A 74 -0.54 0.05 -12.45
N MET A 75 -0.12 -0.82 -13.38
CA MET A 75 -0.20 -2.28 -13.14
C MET A 75 0.56 -2.63 -11.86
N TRP A 76 1.72 -2.01 -11.63
CA TRP A 76 2.56 -2.23 -10.48
C TRP A 76 2.83 -0.94 -9.70
N GLY A 77 2.96 -1.07 -8.38
CA GLY A 77 3.31 0.06 -7.52
C GLY A 77 4.72 0.59 -7.76
N HIS A 78 5.66 -0.29 -8.12
CA HIS A 78 7.03 0.11 -8.45
C HIS A 78 7.10 1.03 -9.69
N GLU A 79 6.18 0.86 -10.66
CA GLU A 79 6.05 1.78 -11.80
C GLU A 79 5.65 3.18 -11.32
N THR A 80 4.71 3.23 -10.35
CA THR A 80 4.29 4.50 -9.74
C THR A 80 5.44 5.17 -8.98
N MET A 81 6.33 4.39 -8.37
CA MET A 81 7.52 4.88 -7.66
C MET A 81 8.73 5.15 -8.57
N GLY A 82 8.64 4.80 -9.86
CA GLY A 82 9.70 5.05 -10.85
C GLY A 82 10.95 4.19 -10.64
N VAL A 83 10.81 2.94 -10.17
CA VAL A 83 11.93 2.02 -9.93
C VAL A 83 11.74 0.68 -10.64
N LYS A 84 12.84 -0.02 -10.85
CA LYS A 84 12.86 -1.33 -11.53
C LYS A 84 13.39 -2.40 -10.58
N PRO A 85 12.52 -3.18 -9.93
CA PRO A 85 12.94 -4.27 -9.06
C PRO A 85 13.53 -5.45 -9.84
N ASP A 86 14.30 -6.27 -9.14
CA ASP A 86 14.82 -7.56 -9.65
C ASP A 86 13.83 -8.70 -9.36
N ILE A 87 13.04 -8.55 -8.30
CA ILE A 87 12.04 -9.53 -7.86
C ILE A 87 10.76 -8.79 -7.47
N ILE A 88 9.61 -9.36 -7.83
CA ILE A 88 8.28 -8.89 -7.46
C ILE A 88 7.54 -10.01 -6.75
N ALA A 89 7.09 -9.76 -5.52
CA ALA A 89 6.15 -10.64 -4.82
C ALA A 89 4.72 -10.14 -5.03
N MET A 90 3.80 -11.03 -5.41
CA MET A 90 2.43 -10.65 -5.75
C MET A 90 1.39 -11.63 -5.21
N ALA A 91 0.23 -11.13 -4.82
CA ALA A 91 -0.93 -11.89 -4.35
C ALA A 91 -2.20 -11.04 -4.49
N LYS A 92 -3.18 -11.21 -3.64
CA LYS A 92 -4.42 -10.42 -3.48
C LYS A 92 -5.08 -10.02 -4.81
N GLY A 93 -4.67 -8.86 -5.39
CA GLY A 93 -5.15 -8.37 -6.67
C GLY A 93 -4.95 -9.35 -7.83
N LEU A 94 -3.99 -10.26 -7.73
CA LEU A 94 -3.75 -11.31 -8.72
C LEU A 94 -5.00 -12.15 -9.02
N SER A 95 -5.81 -12.47 -8.02
CA SER A 95 -7.07 -13.21 -8.17
C SER A 95 -8.30 -12.42 -7.65
N SER A 96 -8.13 -11.17 -7.23
CA SER A 96 -9.17 -10.37 -6.55
C SER A 96 -9.83 -11.09 -5.37
N GLY A 97 -9.12 -12.02 -4.74
CA GLY A 97 -9.58 -12.78 -3.57
C GLY A 97 -10.54 -13.93 -3.88
N TYR A 98 -10.83 -14.23 -5.15
CA TYR A 98 -11.72 -15.33 -5.53
C TYR A 98 -11.16 -16.70 -5.19
N LEU A 99 -9.85 -16.91 -5.42
CA LEU A 99 -9.13 -18.10 -4.97
C LEU A 99 -7.75 -17.72 -4.42
N PRO A 100 -7.23 -18.49 -3.44
CA PRO A 100 -5.90 -18.23 -2.88
C PRO A 100 -4.83 -18.55 -3.92
N ILE A 101 -4.04 -17.54 -4.26
CA ILE A 101 -2.88 -17.66 -5.14
C ILE A 101 -1.90 -16.53 -4.82
N SER A 102 -0.63 -16.84 -4.93
CA SER A 102 0.47 -15.87 -4.94
C SER A 102 1.48 -16.28 -6.00
N ALA A 103 2.31 -15.33 -6.40
CA ALA A 103 3.37 -15.58 -7.35
C ALA A 103 4.59 -14.70 -7.03
N VAL A 104 5.73 -15.12 -7.55
CA VAL A 104 6.97 -14.34 -7.54
C VAL A 104 7.45 -14.25 -8.99
N ALA A 105 7.69 -13.04 -9.46
CA ALA A 105 8.38 -12.80 -10.72
C ALA A 105 9.83 -12.42 -10.44
N VAL A 106 10.75 -12.91 -11.25
CA VAL A 106 12.18 -12.63 -11.14
C VAL A 106 12.72 -12.14 -12.48
N SER A 107 13.77 -11.30 -12.44
CA SER A 107 14.41 -10.79 -13.65
C SER A 107 15.12 -11.90 -14.44
N ASP A 108 15.34 -11.65 -15.74
CA ASP A 108 16.08 -12.57 -16.61
C ASP A 108 17.50 -12.85 -16.11
N GLU A 109 18.13 -11.87 -15.46
CA GLU A 109 19.47 -12.04 -14.88
C GLU A 109 19.47 -13.09 -13.76
N ILE A 110 18.44 -13.07 -12.90
CA ILE A 110 18.28 -14.11 -11.87
C ILE A 110 18.01 -15.47 -12.53
N VAL A 111 17.15 -15.52 -13.55
CA VAL A 111 16.86 -16.77 -14.28
C VAL A 111 18.11 -17.36 -14.92
N LYS A 112 19.00 -16.52 -15.49
CA LYS A 112 20.27 -16.98 -16.05
C LYS A 112 21.13 -17.67 -14.98
N VAL A 113 21.27 -17.06 -13.80
CA VAL A 113 22.03 -17.64 -12.69
C VAL A 113 21.38 -18.94 -12.20
N MET A 114 20.06 -18.96 -12.02
CA MET A 114 19.33 -20.16 -11.58
C MET A 114 19.55 -21.34 -12.54
N LYS A 115 19.54 -21.09 -13.86
CA LYS A 115 19.81 -22.17 -14.88
C LYS A 115 21.19 -22.75 -14.79
N THR A 116 22.18 -22.05 -14.24
CA THR A 116 23.56 -22.58 -14.06
C THR A 116 23.77 -23.21 -12.70
N GLY A 117 22.89 -22.96 -11.73
CA GLY A 117 23.00 -23.39 -10.34
C GLY A 117 22.41 -24.79 -10.04
N GLY A 118 21.82 -25.46 -11.03
CA GLY A 118 21.12 -26.73 -10.85
C GLY A 118 19.63 -26.58 -10.65
N ASP A 119 18.99 -27.60 -10.06
CA ASP A 119 17.53 -27.59 -9.86
C ASP A 119 17.11 -26.61 -8.78
N PHE A 120 16.06 -25.83 -9.06
CA PHE A 120 15.41 -24.99 -8.07
C PHE A 120 14.48 -25.83 -7.18
N VAL A 121 15.03 -26.35 -6.10
CA VAL A 121 14.33 -27.24 -5.17
C VAL A 121 13.46 -26.44 -4.22
N HIS A 122 12.37 -25.86 -4.73
CA HIS A 122 11.37 -25.16 -3.93
C HIS A 122 9.97 -25.32 -4.52
N GLY A 123 8.99 -25.66 -3.69
CA GLY A 123 7.60 -25.77 -4.07
C GLY A 123 6.74 -26.27 -2.92
N TYR A 124 5.46 -25.96 -3.01
CA TYR A 124 4.42 -26.48 -2.12
C TYR A 124 3.55 -27.46 -2.91
N THR A 125 2.86 -28.37 -2.22
CA THR A 125 1.98 -29.38 -2.87
C THR A 125 0.96 -28.74 -3.80
N TYR A 126 0.43 -27.56 -3.45
CA TYR A 126 -0.54 -26.84 -4.27
C TYR A 126 0.06 -25.77 -5.19
N SER A 127 1.39 -25.70 -5.34
CA SER A 127 2.01 -24.77 -6.30
C SER A 127 1.54 -25.11 -7.71
N GLY A 128 1.18 -24.06 -8.47
CA GLY A 128 0.69 -24.22 -9.85
C GLY A 128 -0.72 -24.83 -9.93
N HIS A 129 -1.55 -24.73 -8.87
CA HIS A 129 -2.91 -25.26 -8.88
C HIS A 129 -3.70 -24.73 -10.08
N PRO A 130 -4.18 -25.56 -11.01
CA PRO A 130 -4.68 -25.12 -12.31
C PRO A 130 -5.94 -24.25 -12.20
N VAL A 131 -6.83 -24.55 -11.25
CA VAL A 131 -8.05 -23.77 -11.06
C VAL A 131 -7.72 -22.35 -10.54
N SER A 132 -6.81 -22.22 -9.57
CA SER A 132 -6.39 -20.91 -9.05
C SER A 132 -5.66 -20.11 -10.14
N ALA A 133 -4.84 -20.75 -10.95
CA ALA A 133 -4.17 -20.10 -12.07
C ALA A 133 -5.16 -19.62 -13.15
N ALA A 134 -6.16 -20.44 -13.50
CA ALA A 134 -7.20 -20.05 -14.45
C ALA A 134 -8.03 -18.85 -13.95
N VAL A 135 -8.35 -18.82 -12.65
CA VAL A 135 -9.05 -17.67 -12.04
C VAL A 135 -8.18 -16.41 -12.07
N ALA A 136 -6.89 -16.52 -11.76
CA ALA A 136 -5.97 -15.39 -11.82
C ALA A 136 -5.84 -14.83 -13.25
N LEU A 137 -5.68 -15.69 -14.25
CA LEU A 137 -5.64 -15.28 -15.65
C LEU A 137 -6.93 -14.59 -16.06
N ARG A 138 -8.08 -15.16 -15.70
CA ARG A 138 -9.38 -14.56 -16.02
C ARG A 138 -9.58 -13.21 -15.33
N ASN A 139 -9.10 -13.05 -14.10
CA ASN A 139 -9.14 -11.78 -13.39
C ASN A 139 -8.32 -10.71 -14.11
N ILE A 140 -7.10 -11.03 -14.55
CA ILE A 140 -6.24 -10.10 -15.31
C ILE A 140 -6.91 -9.72 -16.63
N GLU A 141 -7.43 -10.69 -17.40
CA GLU A 141 -8.16 -10.43 -18.65
C GLU A 141 -9.35 -9.48 -18.44
N ILE A 142 -10.11 -9.61 -17.35
CA ILE A 142 -11.21 -8.71 -17.00
C ILE A 142 -10.71 -7.32 -16.74
N MET A 143 -9.65 -7.19 -15.94
CA MET A 143 -9.05 -5.89 -15.60
C MET A 143 -8.57 -5.14 -16.85
N GLU A 144 -7.93 -5.85 -17.78
CA GLU A 144 -7.47 -5.30 -19.06
C GLU A 144 -8.66 -4.92 -19.96
N ARG A 145 -9.60 -5.85 -20.19
CA ARG A 145 -10.77 -5.66 -21.03
C ARG A 145 -11.64 -4.48 -20.59
N GLU A 146 -11.77 -4.30 -19.26
CA GLU A 146 -12.61 -3.25 -18.68
C GLU A 146 -11.83 -1.95 -18.42
N GLY A 147 -10.54 -1.91 -18.74
CA GLY A 147 -9.71 -0.72 -18.59
C GLY A 147 -9.61 -0.24 -17.14
N LEU A 148 -9.65 -1.17 -16.15
CA LEU A 148 -9.77 -0.80 -14.75
C LEU A 148 -8.56 -0.01 -14.25
N ILE A 149 -7.37 -0.30 -14.75
CA ILE A 149 -6.13 0.40 -14.36
C ILE A 149 -6.18 1.86 -14.81
N ASP A 150 -6.59 2.09 -16.06
CA ASP A 150 -6.73 3.43 -16.63
C ASP A 150 -7.85 4.23 -15.92
N LYS A 151 -8.93 3.55 -15.55
CA LYS A 151 -10.00 4.14 -14.73
C LYS A 151 -9.46 4.61 -13.37
N VAL A 152 -8.67 3.78 -12.69
CA VAL A 152 -8.05 4.18 -11.42
C VAL A 152 -7.10 5.35 -11.62
N ARG A 153 -6.27 5.31 -12.66
CA ARG A 153 -5.28 6.37 -12.95
C ARG A 153 -5.92 7.71 -13.24
N ASN A 154 -6.95 7.70 -14.09
CA ASN A 154 -7.45 8.93 -14.71
C ASN A 154 -8.77 9.44 -14.10
N GLU A 155 -9.52 8.60 -13.38
CA GLU A 155 -10.86 8.95 -12.88
C GLU A 155 -10.95 8.74 -11.36
N THR A 156 -11.05 7.48 -10.90
CA THR A 156 -11.44 7.18 -9.52
C THR A 156 -10.35 7.47 -8.50
N GLY A 157 -9.06 7.32 -8.84
CA GLY A 157 -7.95 7.67 -7.97
C GLY A 157 -7.87 9.17 -7.68
N PRO A 158 -7.79 10.03 -8.71
CA PRO A 158 -7.85 11.50 -8.51
C PRO A 158 -9.12 11.95 -7.81
N TYR A 159 -10.26 11.33 -8.09
CA TYR A 159 -11.52 11.64 -7.43
C TYR A 159 -11.47 11.31 -5.93
N LEU A 160 -10.98 10.11 -5.58
CA LEU A 160 -10.80 9.71 -4.17
C LEU A 160 -9.86 10.67 -3.43
N ALA A 161 -8.77 11.07 -4.05
CA ALA A 161 -7.83 12.02 -3.46
C ALA A 161 -8.51 13.36 -3.13
N LYS A 162 -9.28 13.90 -4.09
CA LYS A 162 -10.05 15.13 -3.89
C LYS A 162 -11.12 14.98 -2.80
N ALA A 163 -11.86 13.89 -2.81
CA ALA A 163 -12.92 13.63 -1.84
C ALA A 163 -12.35 13.46 -0.42
N LEU A 164 -11.27 12.68 -0.25
CA LEU A 164 -10.61 12.51 1.05
C LEU A 164 -10.02 13.83 1.58
N ALA A 165 -9.48 14.67 0.70
CA ALA A 165 -8.91 15.96 1.10
C ALA A 165 -9.95 16.87 1.80
N THR A 166 -11.25 16.71 1.52
CA THR A 166 -12.31 17.44 2.21
C THR A 166 -12.40 17.12 3.70
N LEU A 167 -11.87 15.95 4.13
CA LEU A 167 -11.86 15.57 5.54
C LEU A 167 -10.79 16.31 6.35
N ASN A 168 -9.82 16.96 5.68
CA ASN A 168 -8.77 17.71 6.38
C ASN A 168 -9.28 18.93 7.15
N ASP A 169 -10.50 19.39 6.92
CA ASP A 169 -11.13 20.45 7.73
C ASP A 169 -11.64 19.93 9.09
N HIS A 170 -11.87 18.62 9.21
CA HIS A 170 -12.40 18.04 10.44
C HIS A 170 -11.37 18.09 11.59
N PRO A 171 -11.77 18.46 12.83
CA PRO A 171 -10.85 18.65 13.95
C PRO A 171 -10.06 17.39 14.34
N LEU A 172 -10.59 16.19 14.12
CA LEU A 172 -9.93 14.91 14.41
C LEU A 172 -8.92 14.49 13.35
N VAL A 173 -8.90 15.11 12.16
CA VAL A 173 -8.10 14.66 11.03
C VAL A 173 -6.77 15.41 10.98
N GLY A 174 -5.68 14.72 11.29
CA GLY A 174 -4.32 15.24 11.13
C GLY A 174 -3.88 15.21 9.67
N GLU A 175 -4.18 14.12 8.97
CA GLU A 175 -3.88 13.94 7.54
C GLU A 175 -4.89 13.01 6.88
N ALA A 176 -5.39 13.40 5.71
CA ALA A 176 -6.06 12.51 4.77
C ALA A 176 -5.20 12.37 3.52
N ARG A 177 -4.75 11.15 3.22
CA ARG A 177 -3.82 10.85 2.13
C ARG A 177 -4.33 9.72 1.24
N SER A 178 -3.94 9.73 -0.03
CA SER A 178 -4.22 8.62 -0.95
C SER A 178 -3.26 8.57 -2.11
N ILE A 179 -3.16 7.40 -2.73
CA ILE A 179 -2.51 7.17 -4.00
C ILE A 179 -3.29 6.09 -4.76
N GLY A 180 -3.79 6.42 -5.96
CA GLY A 180 -4.77 5.58 -6.64
C GLY A 180 -5.97 5.29 -5.75
N LEU A 181 -6.28 4.03 -5.51
CA LEU A 181 -7.34 3.57 -4.61
C LEU A 181 -6.81 2.99 -3.28
N LEU A 182 -5.67 3.48 -2.81
CA LEU A 182 -5.19 3.31 -1.44
C LEU A 182 -5.42 4.62 -0.70
N GLY A 183 -6.17 4.61 0.40
CA GLY A 183 -6.44 5.81 1.18
C GLY A 183 -6.31 5.59 2.67
N ALA A 184 -5.94 6.65 3.40
CA ALA A 184 -5.96 6.68 4.86
C ALA A 184 -6.37 8.04 5.40
N VAL A 185 -7.03 8.02 6.55
CA VAL A 185 -7.34 9.21 7.35
C VAL A 185 -6.71 9.01 8.72
N GLU A 186 -5.72 9.82 9.05
CA GLU A 186 -5.02 9.78 10.33
C GLU A 186 -5.74 10.64 11.37
N ILE A 187 -6.02 10.04 12.52
CA ILE A 187 -6.79 10.66 13.59
C ILE A 187 -5.83 11.15 14.68
N VAL A 188 -5.99 12.40 15.07
CA VAL A 188 -5.15 13.07 16.07
C VAL A 188 -5.99 13.81 17.10
N ALA A 189 -5.48 13.95 18.32
CA ALA A 189 -6.08 14.76 19.36
C ALA A 189 -5.82 16.25 19.11
N ASP A 190 -4.65 16.58 18.58
CA ASP A 190 -4.25 17.93 18.23
C ASP A 190 -3.52 17.94 16.88
N LYS A 191 -3.99 18.75 15.97
CA LYS A 191 -3.47 18.82 14.59
C LYS A 191 -2.10 19.50 14.49
N ALA A 192 -1.80 20.43 15.39
CA ALA A 192 -0.55 21.18 15.33
C ALA A 192 0.63 20.36 15.80
N SER A 193 0.45 19.58 16.84
CA SER A 193 1.47 18.72 17.43
C SER A 193 1.44 17.27 16.94
N GLY A 194 0.33 16.82 16.33
CA GLY A 194 0.09 15.42 16.00
C GLY A 194 -0.13 14.53 17.23
N ALA A 195 -0.52 15.14 18.37
CA ALA A 195 -0.72 14.40 19.62
C ALA A 195 -1.79 13.30 19.48
N ARG A 196 -1.62 12.21 20.19
CA ARG A 196 -2.52 11.05 20.21
C ARG A 196 -3.48 11.11 21.38
N PHE A 197 -4.68 10.56 21.21
CA PHE A 197 -5.66 10.43 22.29
C PHE A 197 -5.17 9.47 23.38
N GLY A 198 -5.37 9.84 24.64
CA GLY A 198 -4.90 9.06 25.80
C GLY A 198 -3.38 8.88 25.86
N GLY A 199 -2.63 9.69 25.15
CA GLY A 199 -1.15 9.69 25.14
C GLY A 199 -0.50 8.45 24.51
N LYS A 200 -1.28 7.56 23.86
CA LYS A 200 -0.76 6.35 23.20
C LYS A 200 -1.42 6.09 21.86
N GLU A 201 -0.66 5.45 20.97
CA GLU A 201 -1.12 5.03 19.66
C GLU A 201 -2.14 3.88 19.73
N GLY A 202 -3.11 3.88 18.82
CA GLY A 202 -4.10 2.81 18.69
C GLY A 202 -5.36 3.02 19.54
N THR A 203 -5.61 4.21 20.02
CA THR A 203 -6.82 4.56 20.80
C THR A 203 -7.97 4.99 19.88
N ALA A 204 -7.72 5.89 18.95
CA ALA A 204 -8.77 6.50 18.13
C ALA A 204 -9.17 5.64 16.92
N GLY A 205 -8.23 4.99 16.25
CA GLY A 205 -8.49 4.22 15.04
C GLY A 205 -9.53 3.11 15.22
N PRO A 206 -9.41 2.21 16.20
CA PRO A 206 -10.43 1.18 16.46
C PRO A 206 -11.82 1.75 16.77
N LEU A 207 -11.90 2.82 17.55
CA LEU A 207 -13.17 3.46 17.89
C LEU A 207 -13.87 4.01 16.63
N VAL A 208 -13.15 4.78 15.80
CA VAL A 208 -13.72 5.34 14.57
C VAL A 208 -14.06 4.24 13.56
N ARG A 209 -13.23 3.19 13.44
CA ARG A 209 -13.54 2.02 12.61
C ARG A 209 -14.86 1.38 13.01
N ASP A 210 -15.10 1.15 14.30
CA ASP A 210 -16.31 0.49 14.80
C ASP A 210 -17.56 1.35 14.52
N ILE A 211 -17.43 2.67 14.62
CA ILE A 211 -18.50 3.60 14.25
C ILE A 211 -18.73 3.57 12.72
N CYS A 212 -17.68 3.56 11.89
CA CYS A 212 -17.83 3.41 10.44
C CYS A 212 -18.57 2.12 10.08
N ILE A 213 -18.24 1.00 10.72
CA ILE A 213 -18.91 -0.28 10.50
C ILE A 213 -20.39 -0.19 10.91
N ALA A 214 -20.70 0.40 12.04
CA ALA A 214 -22.09 0.63 12.49
C ALA A 214 -22.87 1.52 11.50
N ASN A 215 -22.19 2.45 10.85
CA ASN A 215 -22.75 3.34 9.83
C ASN A 215 -22.75 2.73 8.41
N GLY A 216 -22.43 1.42 8.27
CA GLY A 216 -22.53 0.66 7.02
C GLY A 216 -21.26 0.70 6.15
N LEU A 217 -20.14 1.18 6.65
CA LEU A 217 -18.87 1.22 5.92
C LEU A 217 -17.82 0.33 6.57
N MET A 218 -17.41 -0.74 5.87
CA MET A 218 -16.32 -1.59 6.32
C MET A 218 -14.96 -0.94 5.98
N VAL A 219 -14.24 -0.55 7.00
CA VAL A 219 -12.89 0.00 6.93
C VAL A 219 -11.97 -0.71 7.92
N ARG A 220 -10.67 -0.49 7.80
CA ARG A 220 -9.69 -1.03 8.74
C ARG A 220 -9.09 0.07 9.59
N GLY A 221 -9.13 -0.11 10.92
CA GLY A 221 -8.37 0.72 11.86
C GLY A 221 -6.96 0.16 12.01
N ILE A 222 -5.95 0.93 11.67
CA ILE A 222 -4.53 0.59 11.86
C ILE A 222 -3.92 1.67 12.74
N ARG A 223 -3.60 1.32 13.97
CA ARG A 223 -3.22 2.31 14.98
C ARG A 223 -4.30 3.39 15.07
N ASP A 224 -3.99 4.66 14.80
CA ASP A 224 -4.95 5.76 14.76
C ASP A 224 -5.31 6.21 13.33
N SER A 225 -5.12 5.34 12.35
CA SER A 225 -5.53 5.59 10.97
C SER A 225 -6.69 4.71 10.55
N ILE A 226 -7.66 5.29 9.85
CA ILE A 226 -8.69 4.57 9.10
C ILE A 226 -8.17 4.36 7.69
N VAL A 227 -8.00 3.09 7.31
CA VAL A 227 -7.44 2.69 6.02
C VAL A 227 -8.52 2.09 5.14
N MET A 228 -8.49 2.44 3.85
CA MET A 228 -9.43 1.97 2.84
C MET A 228 -8.72 1.55 1.55
N CYS A 229 -9.21 0.46 0.97
CA CYS A 229 -8.77 -0.07 -0.32
C CYS A 229 -10.01 -0.56 -1.07
N PRO A 230 -10.86 0.33 -1.60
CA PRO A 230 -12.11 -0.07 -2.25
C PRO A 230 -11.83 -0.90 -3.51
N PRO A 231 -12.80 -1.70 -4.00
CA PRO A 231 -12.68 -2.42 -5.26
C PRO A 231 -12.32 -1.48 -6.42
N LEU A 232 -11.55 -1.96 -7.40
CA LEU A 232 -11.14 -1.14 -8.57
C LEU A 232 -12.33 -0.65 -9.40
N ILE A 233 -13.46 -1.34 -9.33
CA ILE A 233 -14.71 -1.01 -10.03
C ILE A 233 -15.51 0.09 -9.34
N ILE A 234 -15.08 0.61 -8.19
CA ILE A 234 -15.80 1.66 -7.44
C ILE A 234 -16.16 2.83 -8.35
N THR A 235 -17.34 3.40 -8.13
CA THR A 235 -17.82 4.60 -8.82
C THR A 235 -17.56 5.85 -8.00
N THR A 236 -17.61 7.03 -8.65
CA THR A 236 -17.48 8.32 -7.94
C THR A 236 -18.60 8.53 -6.93
N ALA A 237 -19.83 8.11 -7.22
CA ALA A 237 -20.95 8.17 -6.28
C ALA A 237 -20.71 7.31 -5.04
N GLN A 238 -20.11 6.12 -5.20
CA GLN A 238 -19.73 5.28 -4.06
C GLN A 238 -18.55 5.86 -3.26
N ILE A 239 -17.65 6.60 -3.91
CA ILE A 239 -16.60 7.35 -3.22
C ILE A 239 -17.21 8.48 -2.37
N ASP A 240 -18.20 9.21 -2.89
CA ASP A 240 -18.91 10.25 -2.14
C ASP A 240 -19.62 9.66 -0.91
N GLU A 241 -20.30 8.52 -1.08
CA GLU A 241 -20.95 7.81 0.01
C GLU A 241 -19.93 7.38 1.07
N LEU A 242 -18.81 6.75 0.64
CA LEU A 242 -17.71 6.33 1.51
C LEU A 242 -17.19 7.50 2.35
N VAL A 243 -16.83 8.62 1.72
CA VAL A 243 -16.28 9.79 2.40
C VAL A 243 -17.35 10.44 3.31
N GLY A 244 -18.61 10.48 2.87
CA GLY A 244 -19.72 10.97 3.69
C GLY A 244 -19.94 10.13 4.95
N ILE A 245 -19.81 8.79 4.88
CA ILE A 245 -19.90 7.94 6.06
C ILE A 245 -18.71 8.17 7.00
N ILE A 246 -17.49 8.30 6.48
CA ILE A 246 -16.32 8.59 7.31
C ILE A 246 -16.53 9.92 8.05
N ARG A 247 -16.99 10.98 7.37
CA ARG A 247 -17.24 12.28 8.00
C ARG A 247 -18.24 12.17 9.16
N ARG A 248 -19.41 11.56 8.93
CA ARG A 248 -20.41 11.35 9.98
C ARG A 248 -19.85 10.54 11.15
N SER A 249 -19.05 9.52 10.85
CA SER A 249 -18.42 8.68 11.89
C SER A 249 -17.38 9.43 12.70
N LEU A 250 -16.66 10.37 12.09
CA LEU A 250 -15.74 11.27 12.79
C LEU A 250 -16.52 12.26 13.70
N ASP A 251 -17.64 12.82 13.20
CA ASP A 251 -18.51 13.69 13.99
C ASP A 251 -19.04 12.96 15.24
N GLU A 252 -19.47 11.70 15.08
CA GLU A 252 -19.95 10.86 16.17
C GLU A 252 -18.83 10.45 17.15
N ALA A 253 -17.62 10.22 16.65
CA ALA A 253 -16.46 9.86 17.46
C ALA A 253 -15.94 11.05 18.29
N LEU A 254 -16.09 12.26 17.80
CA LEU A 254 -15.49 13.47 18.40
C LEU A 254 -15.77 13.64 19.89
N PRO A 255 -17.03 13.60 20.39
CA PRO A 255 -17.30 13.73 21.83
C PRO A 255 -16.73 12.57 22.64
N ARG A 256 -16.72 11.35 22.09
CA ARG A 256 -16.18 10.16 22.76
C ARG A 256 -14.66 10.24 22.92
N LEU A 257 -13.96 10.67 21.87
CA LEU A 257 -12.51 10.84 21.90
C LEU A 257 -12.08 11.98 22.81
N LYS A 258 -12.80 13.11 22.81
CA LYS A 258 -12.53 14.23 23.73
C LYS A 258 -12.69 13.85 25.21
N ALA A 259 -13.51 12.85 25.53
CA ALA A 259 -13.67 12.35 26.89
C ALA A 259 -12.49 11.47 27.37
N ILE A 260 -11.64 11.02 26.44
CA ILE A 260 -10.46 10.19 26.76
C ILE A 260 -9.25 11.08 27.09
N GLY A 261 -9.25 12.32 26.62
CA GLY A 261 -8.19 13.31 26.85
C GLY A 261 -7.21 13.39 25.71
#